data_70d6a540557cc14b3c484690f7c65430
#
_entry.id   70d6a540557cc14b3c484690f7c65430
#
_cell.length_a   1.000
_cell.length_b   1.000
_cell.length_c   1.000
_cell.angle_alpha   90.00
_cell.angle_beta   90.00
_cell.angle_gamma   90.00
#
_symmetry.space_group_name_H-M   'P 1'
#
loop_
_entity.id
_entity.type
_entity.pdbx_description
1 polymer ?
#
loop_
_entity_poly.entity_id
_entity_poly.type
_entity_poly.pdbx_seq_one_letter_code
_entity_poly.pdbx_strand_id
1 'polypeptide(L)'
;MLFRSTERGATVIKDLKALLKNASALYLATDEDREGEAIAAHLQEYLKPKVPVHRMVFHEITKTAIDNALANPRRVDNKLVDAAEARRILDRLYGYEVSPILWRKVNRGLSAGRVQSPAIRLVVEREEERMAHVAANYWDLEALTATQPQFTATLITVDGIRIASGKDFQQDGKAKEGVVVIDEARAEQLCSGLANVQLSVRSVEEKPYRKSPKAPFMTSTLQQEGGNKLRITASEVMRLAQGLYEAGYITYMRTDAVTLGAEALGAVRDEIRSTYGDPYLSSEPREYKSKVKNAQEAHEAIRPSLPLRSPDQLANELRPNELALYRLIWQRTLASQMSDTTGTTLTLKMGATSTGTNPADCEFSASGTTISFAGYRQAYQESEDDAAEEDKEALLPDLKVGDGVTIESLKSIAHRTTPPARYTEPTLVKKLEEEGIGRPSTYASILGTIINRGYVWKKGQALVPSWTAFAVVRLLKDHFTTLVDYKFTATVEEELDEIAEGKREIGRAHV
;
A
#
# COMPACT_ATOMS: atom_id res chain seq x y z
N MET A 1 -4.31 20.02 33.01
CA MET A 1 -4.55 18.62 33.44
C MET A 1 -3.25 18.08 33.99
N LEU A 2 -3.19 17.64 35.27
CA LEU A 2 -1.97 17.10 35.89
C LEU A 2 -1.71 15.70 35.28
N PHE A 3 -0.68 15.58 34.45
CA PHE A 3 -0.20 14.29 33.99
C PHE A 3 0.52 13.60 35.19
N ARG A 4 -0.02 12.46 35.62
CA ARG A 4 0.68 11.61 36.57
C ARG A 4 1.49 10.58 35.81
N SER A 5 2.79 10.51 36.07
CA SER A 5 3.63 9.43 35.59
C SER A 5 3.15 8.08 36.13
N THR A 6 3.24 7.03 35.34
CA THR A 6 3.03 5.65 35.79
C THR A 6 4.13 5.31 36.83
N GLU A 7 3.92 4.29 37.68
CA GLU A 7 4.95 3.84 38.66
C GLU A 7 6.29 3.54 37.98
N ARG A 8 6.23 2.85 36.82
CA ARG A 8 7.42 2.57 36.01
C ARG A 8 8.07 3.87 35.49
N GLY A 9 7.28 4.81 34.99
CA GLY A 9 7.79 6.11 34.54
C GLY A 9 8.43 6.92 35.66
N ALA A 10 7.84 6.90 36.85
CA ALA A 10 8.40 7.58 38.02
C ALA A 10 9.78 7.01 38.42
N THR A 11 9.94 5.68 38.34
CA THR A 11 11.21 5.00 38.60
C THR A 11 12.27 5.43 37.60
N VAL A 12 11.96 5.37 36.28
CA VAL A 12 12.88 5.78 35.21
C VAL A 12 13.30 7.25 35.38
N ILE A 13 12.37 8.16 35.66
CA ILE A 13 12.68 9.58 35.91
C ILE A 13 13.59 9.76 37.13
N LYS A 14 13.39 8.97 38.20
CA LYS A 14 14.26 9.00 39.38
C LYS A 14 15.69 8.59 39.03
N ASP A 15 15.85 7.51 38.28
CA ASP A 15 17.16 7.00 37.87
C ASP A 15 17.88 7.99 36.94
N LEU A 16 17.17 8.55 35.94
CA LEU A 16 17.71 9.59 35.06
C LEU A 16 18.13 10.84 35.85
N LYS A 17 17.35 11.28 36.87
CA LYS A 17 17.73 12.39 37.74
C LYS A 17 19.00 12.10 38.57
N ALA A 18 19.20 10.85 38.95
CA ALA A 18 20.42 10.46 39.68
C ALA A 18 21.66 10.55 38.79
N LEU A 19 21.56 10.05 37.55
CA LEU A 19 22.64 10.14 36.55
C LEU A 19 22.96 11.60 36.17
N LEU A 20 21.90 12.42 36.00
CA LEU A 20 22.04 13.82 35.61
C LEU A 20 22.82 14.68 36.61
N LYS A 21 22.88 14.30 37.90
CA LYS A 21 23.62 15.04 38.93
C LYS A 21 25.12 15.16 38.65
N ASN A 22 25.68 14.17 37.93
CA ASN A 22 27.10 14.10 37.61
C ASN A 22 27.39 14.33 36.13
N ALA A 23 26.36 14.66 35.32
CA ALA A 23 26.51 14.90 33.91
C ALA A 23 26.93 16.35 33.63
N SER A 24 27.74 16.55 32.57
CA SER A 24 28.14 17.87 32.07
C SER A 24 27.17 18.41 31.02
N ALA A 25 26.42 17.53 30.33
CA ALA A 25 25.40 17.86 29.34
C ALA A 25 24.34 16.77 29.28
N LEU A 26 23.16 17.09 28.71
CA LEU A 26 22.08 16.17 28.43
C LEU A 26 21.84 16.15 26.91
N TYR A 27 21.96 14.98 26.28
CA TYR A 27 21.64 14.78 24.90
C TYR A 27 20.32 13.98 24.78
N LEU A 28 19.35 14.55 24.10
CA LEU A 28 18.03 13.94 23.85
C LEU A 28 18.06 13.32 22.44
N ALA A 29 18.22 12.01 22.38
CA ALA A 29 18.36 11.23 21.14
C ALA A 29 17.14 10.33 20.91
N THR A 30 15.94 10.90 21.08
CA THR A 30 14.66 10.23 20.77
C THR A 30 14.42 10.23 19.26
N ASP A 31 13.45 9.42 18.79
CA ASP A 31 13.10 9.31 17.37
C ASP A 31 12.88 10.69 16.73
N GLU A 32 13.03 10.77 15.40
CA GLU A 32 12.94 12.02 14.66
C GLU A 32 11.51 12.50 14.40
N ASP A 33 10.50 11.67 14.70
CA ASP A 33 9.10 12.02 14.52
C ASP A 33 8.57 12.97 15.63
N ARG A 34 7.33 13.48 15.44
CA ARG A 34 6.68 14.38 16.41
C ARG A 34 6.47 13.74 17.77
N GLU A 35 6.26 12.43 17.83
CA GLU A 35 6.12 11.68 19.07
C GLU A 35 7.46 11.63 19.83
N GLY A 36 8.57 11.40 19.12
CA GLY A 36 9.92 11.45 19.70
C GLY A 36 10.30 12.85 20.19
N GLU A 37 9.88 13.90 19.47
CA GLU A 37 10.10 15.29 19.89
C GLU A 37 9.32 15.62 21.18
N ALA A 38 8.07 15.16 21.29
CA ALA A 38 7.27 15.31 22.51
C ALA A 38 7.91 14.56 23.70
N ILE A 39 8.47 13.35 23.47
CA ILE A 39 9.22 12.62 24.51
C ILE A 39 10.42 13.43 24.97
N ALA A 40 11.20 14.03 24.06
CA ALA A 40 12.34 14.89 24.38
C ALA A 40 11.92 16.09 25.24
N ALA A 41 10.84 16.79 24.85
CA ALA A 41 10.29 17.91 25.61
C ALA A 41 9.84 17.49 27.02
N HIS A 42 9.11 16.40 27.14
CA HIS A 42 8.66 15.87 28.43
C HIS A 42 9.84 15.48 29.34
N LEU A 43 10.89 14.84 28.79
CA LEU A 43 12.09 14.54 29.56
C LEU A 43 12.74 15.81 30.06
N GLN A 44 12.86 16.84 29.25
CA GLN A 44 13.41 18.13 29.66
C GLN A 44 12.56 18.77 30.77
N GLU A 45 11.24 18.74 30.68
CA GLU A 45 10.34 19.28 31.71
C GLU A 45 10.43 18.54 33.03
N TYR A 46 10.45 17.18 33.02
CA TYR A 46 10.49 16.37 34.25
C TYR A 46 11.85 16.32 34.89
N LEU A 47 12.94 16.30 34.12
CA LEU A 47 14.30 16.24 34.63
C LEU A 47 14.78 17.59 35.18
N LYS A 48 14.30 18.70 34.58
CA LYS A 48 14.71 20.09 34.89
C LYS A 48 16.24 20.22 34.98
N PRO A 49 16.94 19.88 33.88
CA PRO A 49 18.40 19.86 33.85
C PRO A 49 18.98 21.26 34.12
N LYS A 50 20.06 21.31 34.92
CA LYS A 50 20.85 22.53 35.13
C LYS A 50 22.07 22.60 34.21
N VAL A 51 22.27 21.57 33.40
CA VAL A 51 23.33 21.44 32.38
C VAL A 51 22.79 21.79 31.01
N PRO A 52 23.65 22.08 30.02
CA PRO A 52 23.22 22.26 28.63
C PRO A 52 22.41 21.07 28.11
N VAL A 53 21.36 21.37 27.34
CA VAL A 53 20.49 20.36 26.73
C VAL A 53 20.59 20.46 25.23
N HIS A 54 20.83 19.33 24.59
CA HIS A 54 21.03 19.18 23.15
C HIS A 54 20.07 18.14 22.60
N ARG A 55 19.38 18.45 21.50
CA ARG A 55 18.56 17.51 20.74
C ARG A 55 19.39 16.93 19.60
N MET A 56 19.55 15.61 19.57
CA MET A 56 20.19 14.87 18.49
C MET A 56 19.11 14.24 17.60
N VAL A 57 19.26 14.42 16.28
CA VAL A 57 18.35 13.84 15.28
C VAL A 57 19.18 13.12 14.24
N PHE A 58 18.81 11.90 13.90
CA PHE A 58 19.48 11.07 12.89
C PHE A 58 18.46 10.10 12.29
N HIS A 59 18.59 9.84 10.99
CA HIS A 59 17.70 8.96 10.24
C HIS A 59 18.10 7.48 10.31
N GLU A 60 19.33 7.20 10.75
CA GLU A 60 19.86 5.85 10.91
C GLU A 60 20.79 5.77 12.14
N ILE A 61 20.84 4.62 12.76
CA ILE A 61 21.68 4.39 13.95
C ILE A 61 23.04 3.82 13.49
N THR A 62 23.82 4.66 12.83
CA THR A 62 25.18 4.36 12.44
C THR A 62 26.17 5.28 13.13
N LYS A 63 27.46 4.85 13.22
CA LYS A 63 28.48 5.68 13.86
C LYS A 63 28.58 7.06 13.20
N THR A 64 28.56 7.11 11.87
CA THR A 64 28.65 8.36 11.11
C THR A 64 27.47 9.28 11.38
N ALA A 65 26.24 8.75 11.35
CA ALA A 65 25.03 9.53 11.62
C ALA A 65 25.00 10.07 13.06
N ILE A 66 25.42 9.25 14.04
CA ILE A 66 25.50 9.65 15.45
C ILE A 66 26.57 10.73 15.64
N ASP A 67 27.77 10.55 15.06
CA ASP A 67 28.87 11.53 15.18
C ASP A 67 28.44 12.87 14.54
N ASN A 68 27.76 12.86 13.38
CA ASN A 68 27.22 14.05 12.74
C ASN A 68 26.16 14.75 13.60
N ALA A 69 25.23 14.00 14.19
CA ALA A 69 24.20 14.54 15.06
C ALA A 69 24.79 15.11 16.36
N LEU A 70 25.86 14.51 16.87
CA LEU A 70 26.59 15.01 18.03
C LEU A 70 27.34 16.32 17.72
N ALA A 71 27.91 16.44 16.52
CA ALA A 71 28.60 17.64 16.06
C ALA A 71 27.64 18.79 15.75
N ASN A 72 26.38 18.49 15.35
CA ASN A 72 25.36 19.44 14.93
C ASN A 72 24.06 19.32 15.74
N PRO A 73 24.09 19.43 17.07
CA PRO A 73 22.89 19.30 17.88
C PRO A 73 21.99 20.52 17.69
N ARG A 74 20.68 20.30 17.82
CA ARG A 74 19.69 21.39 17.79
C ARG A 74 18.97 21.55 19.14
N ARG A 75 18.02 22.46 19.19
CA ARG A 75 17.03 22.55 20.27
C ARG A 75 15.82 21.68 19.94
N VAL A 76 15.03 21.36 20.99
CA VAL A 76 13.70 20.75 20.80
C VAL A 76 12.83 21.67 19.95
N ASP A 77 12.17 21.12 18.95
CA ASP A 77 11.23 21.83 18.08
C ASP A 77 9.84 21.84 18.72
N ASN A 78 9.47 23.01 19.25
CA ASN A 78 8.17 23.20 19.90
C ASN A 78 6.99 22.99 18.96
N LYS A 79 7.12 23.22 17.65
CA LYS A 79 6.03 23.03 16.70
C LYS A 79 5.67 21.56 16.56
N LEU A 80 6.68 20.68 16.47
CA LEU A 80 6.46 19.25 16.49
C LEU A 80 5.85 18.78 17.82
N VAL A 81 6.29 19.33 18.93
CA VAL A 81 5.72 19.07 20.27
C VAL A 81 4.25 19.49 20.32
N ASP A 82 3.94 20.69 19.85
CA ASP A 82 2.57 21.21 19.81
C ASP A 82 1.65 20.35 18.95
N ALA A 83 2.12 19.87 17.80
CA ALA A 83 1.37 18.96 16.95
C ALA A 83 1.08 17.60 17.63
N ALA A 84 2.08 17.03 18.33
CA ALA A 84 1.90 15.80 19.09
C ALA A 84 0.94 15.97 20.27
N GLU A 85 1.04 17.08 21.00
CA GLU A 85 0.13 17.39 22.12
C GLU A 85 -1.30 17.65 21.62
N ALA A 86 -1.47 18.43 20.53
CA ALA A 86 -2.77 18.66 19.92
C ALA A 86 -3.44 17.34 19.51
N ARG A 87 -2.73 16.45 18.81
CA ARG A 87 -3.20 15.10 18.48
C ARG A 87 -3.63 14.35 19.72
N ARG A 88 -2.79 14.28 20.73
CA ARG A 88 -3.05 13.55 21.97
C ARG A 88 -4.28 14.07 22.70
N ILE A 89 -4.47 15.39 22.75
CA ILE A 89 -5.64 16.02 23.37
C ILE A 89 -6.89 15.68 22.57
N LEU A 90 -6.88 15.84 21.25
CA LEU A 90 -8.02 15.53 20.38
C LEU A 90 -8.44 14.07 20.47
N ASP A 91 -7.47 13.14 20.36
CA ASP A 91 -7.76 11.70 20.42
C ASP A 91 -8.32 11.30 21.81
N ARG A 92 -7.83 11.95 22.87
CA ARG A 92 -8.34 11.73 24.22
C ARG A 92 -9.75 12.29 24.41
N LEU A 93 -10.02 13.50 23.97
CA LEU A 93 -11.37 14.10 24.04
C LEU A 93 -12.36 13.24 23.27
N TYR A 94 -12.05 12.88 22.03
CA TYR A 94 -12.88 12.01 21.22
C TYR A 94 -13.17 10.68 21.94
N GLY A 95 -12.13 10.02 22.43
CA GLY A 95 -12.25 8.73 23.11
C GLY A 95 -13.10 8.80 24.38
N TYR A 96 -12.90 9.82 25.21
CA TYR A 96 -13.63 9.96 26.49
C TYR A 96 -15.07 10.41 26.34
N GLU A 97 -15.38 11.20 25.31
CA GLU A 97 -16.75 11.66 25.08
C GLU A 97 -17.59 10.59 24.35
N VAL A 98 -17.02 9.92 23.34
CA VAL A 98 -17.78 9.01 22.49
C VAL A 98 -17.83 7.58 23.03
N SER A 99 -16.74 7.06 23.62
CA SER A 99 -16.72 5.66 24.11
C SER A 99 -17.77 5.35 25.17
N PRO A 100 -18.07 6.23 26.16
CA PRO A 100 -19.14 6.00 27.14
C PRO A 100 -20.53 5.88 26.52
N ILE A 101 -20.74 6.52 25.37
CA ILE A 101 -22.01 6.40 24.63
C ILE A 101 -22.14 5.00 24.05
N LEU A 102 -21.03 4.48 23.46
CA LEU A 102 -20.99 3.10 22.97
C LEU A 102 -21.23 2.08 24.10
N TRP A 103 -20.71 2.34 25.31
CA TRP A 103 -20.92 1.45 26.46
C TRP A 103 -22.37 1.39 26.90
N ARG A 104 -23.05 2.51 26.82
CA ARG A 104 -24.48 2.62 27.22
C ARG A 104 -25.46 2.10 26.16
N LYS A 105 -25.09 2.24 24.88
CA LYS A 105 -26.00 1.98 23.75
C LYS A 105 -25.71 0.67 23.01
N VAL A 106 -24.47 0.18 23.05
CA VAL A 106 -24.07 -1.04 22.32
C VAL A 106 -23.55 -2.10 23.28
N ASN A 107 -22.31 -1.94 23.79
CA ASN A 107 -21.71 -2.89 24.74
C ASN A 107 -20.55 -2.26 25.53
N ARG A 108 -20.35 -2.73 26.78
CA ARG A 108 -19.20 -2.30 27.61
C ARG A 108 -17.87 -2.73 27.00
N GLY A 109 -16.81 -1.93 27.21
CA GLY A 109 -15.47 -2.22 26.75
C GLY A 109 -15.18 -1.83 25.31
N LEU A 110 -16.18 -1.32 24.56
CA LEU A 110 -15.98 -0.75 23.25
C LEU A 110 -15.21 0.58 23.33
N SER A 111 -14.52 0.96 22.28
CA SER A 111 -13.86 2.25 22.18
C SER A 111 -14.17 2.92 20.85
N ALA A 112 -14.33 4.23 20.88
CA ALA A 112 -14.32 5.06 19.68
C ALA A 112 -13.00 5.83 19.63
N GLY A 113 -12.52 6.10 18.43
CA GLY A 113 -11.31 6.88 18.18
C GLY A 113 -11.41 7.60 16.84
N ARG A 114 -10.84 8.79 16.75
CA ARG A 114 -10.95 9.68 15.59
C ARG A 114 -10.52 8.99 14.28
N VAL A 115 -9.48 8.18 14.30
CA VAL A 115 -8.97 7.44 13.14
C VAL A 115 -9.51 5.99 13.11
N GLN A 116 -9.71 5.39 14.28
CA GLN A 116 -10.24 4.04 14.42
C GLN A 116 -11.66 3.91 13.88
N SER A 117 -12.55 4.87 14.17
CA SER A 117 -13.95 4.79 13.78
C SER A 117 -14.17 4.86 12.26
N PRO A 118 -13.51 5.75 11.51
CA PRO A 118 -13.51 5.70 10.05
C PRO A 118 -12.92 4.41 9.47
N ALA A 119 -11.89 3.84 10.08
CA ALA A 119 -11.33 2.55 9.63
C ALA A 119 -12.35 1.40 9.77
N ILE A 120 -13.11 1.35 10.88
CA ILE A 120 -14.20 0.38 11.07
C ILE A 120 -15.30 0.63 10.04
N ARG A 121 -15.63 1.89 9.77
CA ARG A 121 -16.64 2.29 8.78
C ARG A 121 -16.29 1.79 7.39
N LEU A 122 -15.02 1.91 6.94
CA LEU A 122 -14.57 1.37 5.65
C LEU A 122 -14.84 -0.15 5.53
N VAL A 123 -14.53 -0.90 6.58
CA VAL A 123 -14.72 -2.36 6.59
C VAL A 123 -16.22 -2.72 6.58
N VAL A 124 -17.04 -1.99 7.32
CA VAL A 124 -18.50 -2.19 7.37
C VAL A 124 -19.14 -1.82 6.03
N GLU A 125 -18.84 -0.66 5.46
CA GLU A 125 -19.40 -0.23 4.17
C GLU A 125 -19.02 -1.21 3.05
N ARG A 126 -17.79 -1.74 3.04
CA ARG A 126 -17.39 -2.81 2.12
C ARG A 126 -18.24 -4.07 2.30
N GLU A 127 -18.58 -4.46 3.52
CA GLU A 127 -19.44 -5.63 3.74
C GLU A 127 -20.90 -5.33 3.37
N GLU A 128 -21.40 -4.11 3.59
CA GLU A 128 -22.72 -3.67 3.11
C GLU A 128 -22.79 -3.74 1.57
N GLU A 129 -21.76 -3.26 0.85
CA GLU A 129 -21.64 -3.41 -0.61
C GLU A 129 -21.70 -4.87 -1.03
N ARG A 130 -21.01 -5.74 -0.30
CA ARG A 130 -21.00 -7.19 -0.55
C ARG A 130 -22.34 -7.85 -0.34
N MET A 131 -23.04 -7.46 0.72
CA MET A 131 -24.38 -7.98 1.06
C MET A 131 -25.44 -7.51 0.06
N ALA A 132 -25.29 -6.33 -0.49
CA ALA A 132 -26.18 -5.76 -1.48
C ALA A 132 -25.91 -6.27 -2.91
N HIS A 133 -24.81 -6.97 -3.13
CA HIS A 133 -24.43 -7.46 -4.45
C HIS A 133 -25.37 -8.54 -4.96
N VAL A 134 -25.94 -8.32 -6.12
CA VAL A 134 -26.73 -9.31 -6.89
C VAL A 134 -25.84 -9.91 -7.97
N ALA A 135 -25.63 -11.22 -7.88
CA ALA A 135 -24.79 -11.92 -8.85
C ALA A 135 -25.47 -12.04 -10.22
N ALA A 136 -24.76 -11.68 -11.27
CA ALA A 136 -25.14 -11.89 -12.64
C ALA A 136 -24.32 -13.02 -13.27
N ASN A 137 -24.97 -13.86 -14.08
CA ASN A 137 -24.29 -14.85 -14.91
C ASN A 137 -24.09 -14.30 -16.31
N TYR A 138 -22.97 -14.57 -16.90
CA TYR A 138 -22.63 -14.22 -18.28
C TYR A 138 -21.62 -15.22 -18.83
N TRP A 139 -21.48 -15.28 -20.13
CA TRP A 139 -20.53 -16.17 -20.80
C TRP A 139 -19.61 -15.38 -21.71
N ASP A 140 -18.43 -15.91 -21.94
CA ASP A 140 -17.55 -15.54 -23.04
C ASP A 140 -17.12 -16.78 -23.82
N LEU A 141 -16.33 -16.58 -24.87
CA LEU A 141 -15.77 -17.66 -25.67
C LEU A 141 -14.26 -17.56 -25.70
N GLU A 142 -13.59 -18.69 -25.48
CA GLU A 142 -12.15 -18.84 -25.61
C GLU A 142 -11.83 -19.79 -26.78
N ALA A 143 -11.10 -19.28 -27.76
CA ALA A 143 -10.60 -20.02 -28.90
C ALA A 143 -9.12 -20.36 -28.72
N LEU A 144 -8.78 -21.64 -28.58
CA LEU A 144 -7.42 -22.12 -28.71
C LEU A 144 -7.08 -22.30 -30.18
N THR A 145 -5.95 -21.73 -30.60
CA THR A 145 -5.54 -21.77 -32.02
C THR A 145 -4.62 -22.94 -32.32
N ALA A 146 -4.65 -23.41 -33.57
CA ALA A 146 -3.75 -24.47 -34.08
C ALA A 146 -2.41 -23.91 -34.62
N THR A 147 -2.04 -22.69 -34.24
CA THR A 147 -0.79 -22.05 -34.63
C THR A 147 0.42 -22.57 -33.87
N GLN A 148 1.63 -22.19 -34.30
CA GLN A 148 2.89 -22.42 -33.55
C GLN A 148 3.60 -21.07 -33.33
N PRO A 149 3.75 -20.60 -32.05
CA PRO A 149 3.17 -21.20 -30.84
C PRO A 149 1.63 -21.13 -30.78
N GLN A 150 1.02 -22.06 -30.05
CA GLN A 150 -0.41 -22.01 -29.75
C GLN A 150 -0.71 -20.84 -28.82
N PHE A 151 -1.86 -20.22 -28.99
CA PHE A 151 -2.36 -19.18 -28.08
C PHE A 151 -3.87 -19.23 -27.94
N THR A 152 -4.37 -18.66 -26.86
CA THR A 152 -5.82 -18.50 -26.61
C THR A 152 -6.25 -17.09 -26.96
N ALA A 153 -7.33 -16.97 -27.71
CA ALA A 153 -7.99 -15.70 -28.01
C ALA A 153 -9.37 -15.67 -27.38
N THR A 154 -9.72 -14.55 -26.75
CA THR A 154 -11.01 -14.36 -26.08
C THR A 154 -11.92 -13.50 -26.95
N LEU A 155 -13.21 -13.85 -27.05
CA LEU A 155 -14.22 -13.05 -27.73
C LEU A 155 -14.33 -11.67 -27.08
N ILE A 156 -14.32 -10.62 -27.92
CA ILE A 156 -14.40 -9.24 -27.42
C ILE A 156 -15.61 -8.47 -27.94
N THR A 157 -16.07 -8.77 -29.17
CA THR A 157 -17.27 -8.15 -29.74
C THR A 157 -18.15 -9.17 -30.50
N VAL A 158 -19.44 -8.89 -30.54
CA VAL A 158 -20.42 -9.56 -31.37
C VAL A 158 -21.15 -8.47 -32.12
N ASP A 159 -21.18 -8.55 -33.47
CA ASP A 159 -21.75 -7.55 -34.36
C ASP A 159 -21.25 -6.12 -34.09
N GLY A 160 -19.95 -6.00 -33.76
CA GLY A 160 -19.29 -4.74 -33.43
C GLY A 160 -19.60 -4.18 -32.03
N ILE A 161 -20.47 -4.83 -31.26
CA ILE A 161 -20.78 -4.42 -29.89
C ILE A 161 -19.92 -5.21 -28.92
N ARG A 162 -19.28 -4.53 -28.00
CA ARG A 162 -18.42 -5.16 -26.96
C ARG A 162 -19.24 -6.09 -26.06
N ILE A 163 -18.74 -7.28 -25.80
CA ILE A 163 -19.35 -8.19 -24.84
C ILE A 163 -19.12 -7.72 -23.40
N ALA A 164 -20.06 -8.02 -22.52
CA ALA A 164 -19.95 -7.69 -21.09
C ALA A 164 -18.88 -8.54 -20.40
N SER A 165 -18.06 -7.90 -19.59
CA SER A 165 -17.16 -8.52 -18.62
C SER A 165 -17.67 -8.31 -17.19
N GLY A 166 -17.08 -8.94 -16.19
CA GLY A 166 -17.49 -8.77 -14.78
C GLY A 166 -17.54 -7.32 -14.31
N LYS A 167 -16.73 -6.42 -14.91
CA LYS A 167 -16.68 -4.98 -14.57
C LYS A 167 -17.85 -4.17 -15.15
N ASP A 168 -18.61 -4.77 -16.06
CA ASP A 168 -19.73 -4.10 -16.74
C ASP A 168 -21.07 -4.30 -16.03
N PHE A 169 -21.09 -5.05 -14.95
CA PHE A 169 -22.28 -5.24 -14.13
C PHE A 169 -22.31 -4.29 -12.95
N GLN A 170 -23.50 -3.75 -12.67
CA GLN A 170 -23.77 -2.91 -11.52
C GLN A 170 -24.04 -3.79 -10.28
N GLN A 171 -24.17 -3.16 -9.11
CA GLN A 171 -24.42 -3.85 -7.85
C GLN A 171 -25.77 -4.63 -7.85
N ASP A 172 -26.76 -4.16 -8.61
CA ASP A 172 -28.06 -4.81 -8.80
C ASP A 172 -28.04 -5.98 -9.82
N GLY A 173 -26.88 -6.33 -10.36
CA GLY A 173 -26.70 -7.40 -11.34
C GLY A 173 -27.03 -7.01 -12.77
N LYS A 174 -27.42 -5.77 -13.06
CA LYS A 174 -27.69 -5.31 -14.42
C LYS A 174 -26.41 -4.88 -15.12
N ALA A 175 -26.33 -5.20 -16.41
CA ALA A 175 -25.24 -4.73 -17.23
C ALA A 175 -25.37 -3.22 -17.53
N LYS A 176 -24.24 -2.56 -17.69
CA LYS A 176 -24.16 -1.18 -18.17
C LYS A 176 -24.63 -1.09 -19.61
N GLU A 177 -25.03 0.10 -20.03
CA GLU A 177 -25.38 0.38 -21.43
C GLU A 177 -24.14 0.24 -22.35
N GLY A 178 -24.38 -0.12 -23.62
CA GLY A 178 -23.33 -0.22 -24.64
C GLY A 178 -22.53 -1.53 -24.61
N VAL A 179 -22.96 -2.54 -23.88
CA VAL A 179 -22.41 -3.90 -23.92
C VAL A 179 -23.48 -4.93 -24.19
N VAL A 180 -23.09 -6.04 -24.80
CA VAL A 180 -23.94 -7.21 -25.01
C VAL A 180 -23.62 -8.25 -23.92
N VAL A 181 -24.65 -8.76 -23.24
CA VAL A 181 -24.52 -9.89 -22.32
C VAL A 181 -24.80 -11.17 -23.11
N ILE A 182 -23.83 -12.08 -23.09
CA ILE A 182 -23.99 -13.40 -23.69
C ILE A 182 -24.50 -14.35 -22.63
N ASP A 183 -25.63 -15.00 -22.86
CA ASP A 183 -26.15 -16.09 -22.05
C ASP A 183 -25.63 -17.46 -22.55
N GLU A 184 -25.94 -18.51 -21.82
CA GLU A 184 -25.51 -19.87 -22.14
C GLU A 184 -25.92 -20.32 -23.51
N ALA A 185 -27.21 -20.10 -23.87
CA ALA A 185 -27.76 -20.53 -25.15
C ALA A 185 -27.08 -19.81 -26.32
N ARG A 186 -26.83 -18.51 -26.19
CA ARG A 186 -26.13 -17.74 -27.21
C ARG A 186 -24.66 -18.15 -27.30
N ALA A 187 -24.00 -18.43 -26.21
CA ALA A 187 -22.61 -18.90 -26.18
C ALA A 187 -22.46 -20.25 -26.87
N GLU A 188 -23.36 -21.22 -26.61
CA GLU A 188 -23.41 -22.51 -27.30
C GLU A 188 -23.68 -22.38 -28.76
N GLN A 189 -24.63 -21.51 -29.14
CA GLN A 189 -24.95 -21.23 -30.56
C GLN A 189 -23.74 -20.66 -31.31
N LEU A 190 -23.03 -19.69 -30.72
CA LEU A 190 -21.82 -19.10 -31.28
C LEU A 190 -20.70 -20.13 -31.40
N CYS A 191 -20.48 -20.95 -30.36
CA CYS A 191 -19.51 -22.05 -30.38
C CYS A 191 -19.79 -23.01 -31.53
N SER A 192 -21.04 -23.45 -31.66
CA SER A 192 -21.43 -24.37 -32.74
C SER A 192 -21.26 -23.74 -34.11
N GLY A 193 -21.62 -22.45 -34.23
CA GLY A 193 -21.51 -21.71 -35.48
C GLY A 193 -20.10 -21.37 -35.94
N LEU A 194 -19.14 -21.37 -35.00
CA LEU A 194 -17.73 -21.07 -35.28
C LEU A 194 -16.83 -22.31 -35.31
N ALA A 195 -17.30 -23.49 -34.90
CA ALA A 195 -16.49 -24.70 -34.73
C ALA A 195 -15.67 -25.11 -35.97
N ASN A 196 -16.18 -24.86 -37.16
CA ASN A 196 -15.51 -25.19 -38.41
C ASN A 196 -15.18 -23.94 -39.25
N VAL A 197 -15.15 -22.78 -38.64
CA VAL A 197 -14.87 -21.52 -39.32
C VAL A 197 -13.44 -21.10 -39.03
N GLN A 198 -12.73 -20.67 -40.07
CA GLN A 198 -11.39 -20.11 -39.93
C GLN A 198 -11.53 -18.62 -39.56
N LEU A 199 -10.83 -18.20 -38.50
CA LEU A 199 -10.72 -16.78 -38.13
C LEU A 199 -9.76 -16.10 -39.13
N SER A 200 -10.05 -14.86 -39.49
CA SER A 200 -9.12 -14.02 -40.25
C SER A 200 -8.56 -12.94 -39.35
N VAL A 201 -7.24 -12.73 -39.39
CA VAL A 201 -6.58 -11.66 -38.68
C VAL A 201 -7.04 -10.31 -39.23
N ARG A 202 -7.66 -9.48 -38.39
CA ARG A 202 -8.22 -8.17 -38.78
C ARG A 202 -7.27 -7.02 -38.43
N SER A 203 -6.55 -7.14 -37.33
CA SER A 203 -5.52 -6.18 -36.96
C SER A 203 -4.39 -6.82 -36.18
N VAL A 204 -3.21 -6.26 -36.39
CA VAL A 204 -1.99 -6.58 -35.66
C VAL A 204 -1.46 -5.26 -35.10
N GLU A 205 -1.42 -5.13 -33.79
CA GLU A 205 -0.92 -3.93 -33.13
C GLU A 205 0.28 -4.28 -32.26
N GLU A 206 1.40 -3.66 -32.56
CA GLU A 206 2.63 -3.81 -31.80
C GLU A 206 2.91 -2.49 -31.07
N LYS A 207 3.07 -2.58 -29.73
CA LYS A 207 3.37 -1.43 -28.88
C LYS A 207 4.63 -1.67 -28.07
N PRO A 208 5.51 -0.66 -27.93
CA PRO A 208 6.62 -0.76 -27.00
C PRO A 208 6.07 -0.93 -25.57
N TYR A 209 6.54 -1.97 -24.89
CA TYR A 209 6.28 -2.17 -23.46
C TYR A 209 7.39 -1.53 -22.65
N ARG A 210 7.02 -0.72 -21.68
CA ARG A 210 7.95 -0.10 -20.74
C ARG A 210 7.31 0.03 -19.37
N LYS A 211 7.95 -0.53 -18.36
CA LYS A 211 7.51 -0.43 -16.97
C LYS A 211 8.63 0.07 -16.08
N SER A 212 8.37 1.16 -15.39
CA SER A 212 9.33 1.77 -14.46
C SER A 212 9.20 1.21 -13.06
N PRO A 213 10.29 1.16 -12.29
CA PRO A 213 10.24 0.73 -10.90
C PRO A 213 9.47 1.71 -10.02
N LYS A 214 8.86 1.19 -8.97
CA LYS A 214 8.21 2.00 -7.95
C LYS A 214 9.25 2.63 -7.01
N ALA A 215 8.85 3.66 -6.27
CA ALA A 215 9.66 4.35 -5.28
C ALA A 215 10.19 3.42 -4.18
N PRO A 216 11.25 3.78 -3.46
CA PRO A 216 11.65 3.13 -2.22
C PRO A 216 10.49 3.09 -1.22
N PHE A 217 10.58 2.23 -0.22
CA PHE A 217 9.51 2.08 0.74
C PHE A 217 9.34 3.30 1.64
N MET A 218 8.08 3.65 1.87
CA MET A 218 7.60 4.38 3.03
C MET A 218 6.79 3.42 3.92
N THR A 219 6.39 3.86 5.11
CA THR A 219 5.73 2.99 6.10
C THR A 219 4.54 2.22 5.55
N SER A 220 3.63 2.90 4.85
CA SER A 220 2.42 2.27 4.30
C SER A 220 2.74 1.22 3.25
N THR A 221 3.64 1.51 2.31
CA THR A 221 4.02 0.58 1.25
C THR A 221 4.84 -0.59 1.78
N LEU A 222 5.66 -0.40 2.82
CA LEU A 222 6.34 -1.50 3.50
C LEU A 222 5.35 -2.44 4.21
N GLN A 223 4.33 -1.89 4.87
CA GLN A 223 3.27 -2.69 5.49
C GLN A 223 2.46 -3.47 4.45
N GLN A 224 2.15 -2.86 3.30
CA GLN A 224 1.45 -3.51 2.20
C GLN A 224 2.26 -4.68 1.64
N GLU A 225 3.49 -4.45 1.24
CA GLU A 225 4.34 -5.49 0.64
C GLU A 225 4.76 -6.57 1.66
N GLY A 226 5.01 -6.21 2.92
CA GLY A 226 5.24 -7.16 4.00
C GLY A 226 4.04 -8.09 4.22
N GLY A 227 2.82 -7.54 4.17
CA GLY A 227 1.59 -8.33 4.22
C GLY A 227 1.39 -9.21 3.00
N ASN A 228 1.63 -8.70 1.80
CA ASN A 228 1.42 -9.43 0.54
C ASN A 228 2.48 -10.52 0.33
N LYS A 229 3.76 -10.21 0.50
CA LYS A 229 4.87 -11.14 0.21
C LYS A 229 5.27 -12.03 1.37
N LEU A 230 5.33 -11.47 2.59
CA LEU A 230 5.79 -12.21 3.77
C LEU A 230 4.64 -12.80 4.59
N ARG A 231 3.39 -12.46 4.27
CA ARG A 231 2.17 -12.92 4.94
C ARG A 231 2.14 -12.61 6.45
N ILE A 232 2.78 -11.52 6.85
CA ILE A 232 2.82 -11.03 8.23
C ILE A 232 1.91 -9.81 8.41
N THR A 233 1.50 -9.55 9.65
CA THR A 233 0.61 -8.42 9.97
C THR A 233 1.35 -7.09 9.88
N ALA A 234 0.61 -5.98 9.69
CA ALA A 234 1.19 -4.64 9.72
C ALA A 234 1.92 -4.36 11.05
N SER A 235 1.39 -4.83 12.17
CA SER A 235 2.04 -4.72 13.49
C SER A 235 3.36 -5.50 13.56
N GLU A 236 3.42 -6.69 12.96
CA GLU A 236 4.64 -7.49 12.90
C GLU A 236 5.68 -6.87 11.97
N VAL A 237 5.27 -6.33 10.81
CA VAL A 237 6.15 -5.54 9.93
C VAL A 237 6.81 -4.41 10.72
N MET A 238 6.01 -3.63 11.46
CA MET A 238 6.55 -2.51 12.24
C MET A 238 7.44 -2.96 13.39
N ARG A 239 7.11 -4.06 14.05
CA ARG A 239 7.96 -4.62 15.12
C ARG A 239 9.33 -5.07 14.60
N LEU A 240 9.35 -5.74 13.44
CA LEU A 240 10.60 -6.18 12.81
C LEU A 240 11.40 -4.98 12.29
N ALA A 241 10.74 -4.01 11.64
CA ALA A 241 11.38 -2.80 11.14
C ALA A 241 11.98 -1.97 12.29
N GLN A 242 11.29 -1.85 13.44
CA GLN A 242 11.81 -1.21 14.65
C GLN A 242 13.11 -1.90 15.13
N GLY A 243 13.10 -3.24 15.19
CA GLY A 243 14.31 -3.98 15.58
C GLY A 243 15.48 -3.79 14.60
N LEU A 244 15.20 -3.78 13.29
CA LEU A 244 16.22 -3.51 12.29
C LEU A 244 16.78 -2.08 12.38
N TYR A 245 15.92 -1.08 12.64
CA TYR A 245 16.34 0.29 12.86
C TYR A 245 17.19 0.44 14.10
N GLU A 246 16.73 -0.07 15.26
CA GLU A 246 17.45 0.02 16.53
C GLU A 246 18.81 -0.68 16.49
N ALA A 247 18.94 -1.73 15.68
CA ALA A 247 20.19 -2.42 15.44
C ALA A 247 21.06 -1.79 14.32
N GLY A 248 20.61 -0.69 13.71
CA GLY A 248 21.38 0.06 12.72
C GLY A 248 21.40 -0.55 11.32
N TYR A 249 20.45 -1.42 10.95
CA TYR A 249 20.40 -2.06 9.64
C TYR A 249 19.60 -1.28 8.62
N ILE A 250 18.61 -0.50 9.04
CA ILE A 250 17.77 0.32 8.14
C ILE A 250 17.60 1.73 8.69
N THR A 251 17.13 2.65 7.84
CA THR A 251 16.69 3.98 8.24
C THR A 251 15.40 3.92 9.05
N TYR A 252 15.01 5.05 9.64
CA TYR A 252 13.80 5.17 10.44
C TYR A 252 12.57 4.71 9.68
N MET A 253 11.79 3.83 10.28
CA MET A 253 10.70 3.11 9.62
C MET A 253 9.35 3.82 9.64
N ARG A 254 9.20 4.95 10.35
CA ARG A 254 7.97 5.75 10.36
C ARG A 254 8.15 6.99 9.51
N THR A 255 8.07 6.83 8.22
CA THR A 255 8.26 7.89 7.24
C THR A 255 7.23 7.80 6.11
N ASP A 256 6.81 8.91 5.58
CA ASP A 256 6.04 9.06 4.35
C ASP A 256 6.91 9.57 3.18
N ALA A 257 8.22 9.76 3.43
CA ALA A 257 9.18 10.11 2.40
C ALA A 257 9.52 8.90 1.51
N VAL A 258 9.79 9.20 0.25
CA VAL A 258 10.20 8.24 -0.79
C VAL A 258 11.54 8.61 -1.43
N THR A 259 12.23 9.60 -0.87
CA THR A 259 13.51 10.13 -1.36
C THR A 259 14.69 9.39 -0.71
N LEU A 260 15.79 9.30 -1.43
CA LEU A 260 17.09 8.82 -0.92
C LEU A 260 18.03 10.02 -0.76
N GLY A 261 18.72 10.10 0.36
CA GLY A 261 19.79 11.08 0.56
C GLY A 261 20.94 10.89 -0.44
N ALA A 262 21.66 11.95 -0.72
CA ALA A 262 22.69 11.94 -1.79
C ALA A 262 23.76 10.84 -1.61
N GLU A 263 24.21 10.60 -0.37
CA GLU A 263 25.19 9.56 -0.07
C GLU A 263 24.62 8.15 -0.30
N ALA A 264 23.39 7.91 0.19
CA ALA A 264 22.69 6.64 -0.02
C ALA A 264 22.41 6.40 -1.51
N LEU A 265 21.97 7.43 -2.24
CA LEU A 265 21.74 7.35 -3.67
C LEU A 265 22.99 6.95 -4.43
N GLY A 266 24.14 7.53 -4.09
CA GLY A 266 25.45 7.16 -4.65
C GLY A 266 25.78 5.69 -4.39
N ALA A 267 25.71 5.27 -3.11
CA ALA A 267 26.02 3.91 -2.70
C ALA A 267 25.08 2.87 -3.37
N VAL A 268 23.78 3.15 -3.45
CA VAL A 268 22.80 2.28 -4.14
C VAL A 268 23.13 2.13 -5.62
N ARG A 269 23.49 3.20 -6.29
CA ARG A 269 23.85 3.19 -7.71
C ARG A 269 25.15 2.41 -7.97
N ASP A 270 26.13 2.53 -7.09
CA ASP A 270 27.38 1.76 -7.16
C ASP A 270 27.13 0.27 -6.90
N GLU A 271 26.25 -0.07 -5.96
CA GLU A 271 25.86 -1.45 -5.70
C GLU A 271 25.13 -2.08 -6.89
N ILE A 272 24.22 -1.34 -7.56
CA ILE A 272 23.56 -1.83 -8.78
C ILE A 272 24.60 -2.12 -9.87
N ARG A 273 25.57 -1.22 -10.06
CA ARG A 273 26.62 -1.39 -11.07
C ARG A 273 27.48 -2.61 -10.78
N SER A 274 27.85 -2.83 -9.52
CA SER A 274 28.68 -3.96 -9.13
C SER A 274 27.97 -5.31 -9.20
N THR A 275 26.66 -5.33 -8.85
CA THR A 275 25.90 -6.58 -8.75
C THR A 275 25.23 -6.99 -10.07
N TYR A 276 24.70 -6.01 -10.83
CA TYR A 276 23.90 -6.27 -12.04
C TYR A 276 24.58 -5.74 -13.33
N GLY A 277 25.53 -4.83 -13.21
CA GLY A 277 26.20 -4.17 -14.33
C GLY A 277 25.54 -2.88 -14.80
N ASP A 278 26.28 -2.10 -15.61
CA ASP A 278 25.84 -0.78 -16.10
C ASP A 278 24.50 -0.77 -16.84
N PRO A 279 24.12 -1.78 -17.65
CA PRO A 279 22.82 -1.76 -18.34
C PRO A 279 21.61 -1.71 -17.39
N TYR A 280 21.76 -2.24 -16.19
CA TYR A 280 20.70 -2.26 -15.19
C TYR A 280 20.59 -0.98 -14.38
N LEU A 281 21.57 -0.10 -14.45
CA LEU A 281 21.53 1.20 -13.80
C LEU A 281 20.77 2.21 -14.65
N SER A 282 19.83 2.95 -14.04
CA SER A 282 19.17 4.07 -14.73
C SER A 282 20.20 5.12 -15.18
N SER A 283 20.03 5.67 -16.38
CA SER A 283 20.95 6.68 -16.95
C SER A 283 21.14 7.87 -16.01
N GLU A 284 20.04 8.35 -15.43
CA GLU A 284 20.02 9.41 -14.44
C GLU A 284 19.47 8.90 -13.11
N PRO A 285 19.84 9.54 -11.97
CA PRO A 285 19.22 9.27 -10.70
C PRO A 285 17.69 9.43 -10.78
N ARG A 286 16.95 8.44 -10.28
CA ARG A 286 15.50 8.53 -10.27
C ARG A 286 15.04 9.29 -9.03
N GLU A 287 14.26 10.32 -9.27
CA GLU A 287 13.61 11.10 -8.23
C GLU A 287 12.15 10.70 -8.11
N TYR A 288 11.70 10.51 -6.90
CA TYR A 288 10.32 10.18 -6.57
C TYR A 288 9.71 11.28 -5.71
N LYS A 289 8.47 11.64 -6.01
CA LYS A 289 7.72 12.61 -5.21
C LYS A 289 6.70 11.87 -4.36
N SER A 290 6.63 12.18 -3.08
CA SER A 290 5.56 11.71 -2.24
C SER A 290 4.22 12.28 -2.76
N LYS A 291 3.19 11.43 -2.81
CA LYS A 291 1.82 11.87 -3.11
C LYS A 291 1.13 12.49 -1.90
N VAL A 292 1.71 12.33 -0.73
CA VAL A 292 1.23 12.93 0.52
C VAL A 292 1.57 14.42 0.46
N LYS A 293 0.56 15.28 0.49
CA LYS A 293 0.67 16.74 0.27
C LYS A 293 1.64 17.45 1.22
N ASN A 294 1.92 16.89 2.37
CA ASN A 294 2.76 17.47 3.42
C ASN A 294 3.80 16.44 3.90
N ALA A 295 4.39 15.64 2.98
CA ALA A 295 5.53 14.80 3.32
C ALA A 295 6.64 15.72 3.85
N GLN A 296 7.16 15.40 5.04
CA GLN A 296 8.27 16.17 5.61
C GLN A 296 9.51 15.94 4.73
N GLU A 297 9.87 16.95 3.95
CA GLU A 297 10.98 16.89 2.97
C GLU A 297 12.35 16.53 3.60
N ALA A 298 12.47 16.64 4.93
CA ALA A 298 13.68 16.33 5.68
C ALA A 298 13.88 14.83 5.96
N HIS A 299 12.89 13.98 5.68
CA HIS A 299 12.94 12.55 5.98
C HIS A 299 13.37 11.75 4.74
N GLU A 300 14.06 10.63 4.98
CA GLU A 300 14.40 9.67 3.95
C GLU A 300 13.38 8.52 3.88
N ALA A 301 13.38 7.81 2.75
CA ALA A 301 12.68 6.54 2.58
C ALA A 301 13.25 5.46 3.52
N ILE A 302 12.49 4.38 3.71
CA ILE A 302 12.97 3.18 4.41
C ILE A 302 13.94 2.46 3.47
N ARG A 303 15.20 2.45 3.83
CA ARG A 303 16.31 1.86 3.07
C ARG A 303 17.32 1.17 4.00
N PRO A 304 18.20 0.31 3.47
CA PRO A 304 19.37 -0.17 4.22
C PRO A 304 20.25 1.00 4.67
N SER A 305 20.81 0.89 5.88
CA SER A 305 21.77 1.85 6.42
C SER A 305 23.11 1.78 5.69
N LEU A 306 23.90 2.84 5.83
CA LEU A 306 25.26 2.89 5.27
C LEU A 306 26.33 2.43 6.27
N PRO A 307 27.38 1.73 5.82
CA PRO A 307 27.62 1.25 4.46
C PRO A 307 26.62 0.14 4.08
N LEU A 308 26.25 0.08 2.80
CA LEU A 308 25.33 -0.94 2.32
C LEU A 308 25.88 -2.35 2.58
N ARG A 309 25.01 -3.23 3.08
CA ARG A 309 25.31 -4.64 3.33
C ARG A 309 24.26 -5.51 2.67
N SER A 310 24.69 -6.43 1.80
CA SER A 310 23.74 -7.32 1.12
C SER A 310 23.03 -8.27 2.10
N PRO A 311 21.83 -8.76 1.76
CA PRO A 311 21.13 -9.75 2.61
C PRO A 311 21.96 -11.00 2.88
N ASP A 312 22.83 -11.40 1.95
CA ASP A 312 23.67 -12.59 2.12
C ASP A 312 24.81 -12.36 3.11
N GLN A 313 25.33 -11.14 3.20
CA GLN A 313 26.30 -10.75 4.24
C GLN A 313 25.67 -10.75 5.64
N LEU A 314 24.36 -10.53 5.74
CA LEU A 314 23.61 -10.48 7.01
C LEU A 314 22.93 -11.81 7.40
N ALA A 315 23.07 -12.85 6.58
CA ALA A 315 22.38 -14.12 6.76
C ALA A 315 22.67 -14.81 8.11
N ASN A 316 23.85 -14.59 8.69
CA ASN A 316 24.24 -15.14 9.99
C ASN A 316 24.03 -14.17 11.17
N GLU A 317 23.62 -12.92 10.91
CA GLU A 317 23.45 -11.90 11.95
C GLU A 317 21.96 -11.69 12.26
N LEU A 318 21.09 -11.76 11.24
CA LEU A 318 19.66 -11.51 11.36
C LEU A 318 18.87 -12.81 11.51
N ARG A 319 17.81 -12.75 12.31
CA ARG A 319 16.83 -13.83 12.39
C ARG A 319 16.07 -13.98 11.06
N PRO A 320 15.52 -15.16 10.72
CA PRO A 320 14.91 -15.40 9.41
C PRO A 320 13.85 -14.37 8.99
N ASN A 321 12.97 -13.96 9.91
CA ASN A 321 11.93 -12.96 9.60
C ASN A 321 12.50 -11.54 9.44
N GLU A 322 13.53 -11.20 10.21
CA GLU A 322 14.25 -9.92 10.07
C GLU A 322 15.01 -9.86 8.74
N LEU A 323 15.69 -10.95 8.38
CA LEU A 323 16.39 -11.08 7.11
C LEU A 323 15.42 -11.01 5.92
N ALA A 324 14.25 -11.64 6.02
CA ALA A 324 13.24 -11.58 4.98
C ALA A 324 12.72 -10.15 4.75
N LEU A 325 12.44 -9.40 5.84
CA LEU A 325 12.02 -8.00 5.75
C LEU A 325 13.16 -7.11 5.24
N TYR A 326 14.38 -7.32 5.72
CA TYR A 326 15.56 -6.60 5.24
C TYR A 326 15.79 -6.83 3.74
N ARG A 327 15.70 -8.09 3.27
CA ARG A 327 15.81 -8.45 1.85
C ARG A 327 14.77 -7.73 1.00
N LEU A 328 13.54 -7.63 1.49
CA LEU A 328 12.46 -6.91 0.82
C LEU A 328 12.80 -5.41 0.68
N ILE A 329 13.29 -4.79 1.75
CA ILE A 329 13.70 -3.38 1.75
C ILE A 329 14.90 -3.16 0.82
N TRP A 330 15.91 -4.02 0.90
CA TRP A 330 17.09 -4.00 0.03
C TRP A 330 16.73 -4.05 -1.45
N GLN A 331 15.98 -5.07 -1.84
CA GLN A 331 15.57 -5.28 -3.23
C GLN A 331 14.78 -4.09 -3.78
N ARG A 332 13.84 -3.56 -2.99
CA ARG A 332 13.04 -2.41 -3.40
C ARG A 332 13.88 -1.15 -3.54
N THR A 333 14.84 -0.93 -2.65
CA THR A 333 15.75 0.21 -2.69
C THR A 333 16.61 0.15 -3.95
N LEU A 334 17.24 -0.98 -4.27
CA LEU A 334 18.00 -1.14 -5.51
C LEU A 334 17.12 -0.96 -6.75
N ALA A 335 15.99 -1.69 -6.81
CA ALA A 335 15.05 -1.62 -7.93
C ALA A 335 14.64 -0.18 -8.24
N SER A 336 14.45 0.66 -7.22
CA SER A 336 14.04 2.06 -7.40
C SER A 336 15.04 2.88 -8.25
N GLN A 337 16.30 2.49 -8.31
CA GLN A 337 17.34 3.18 -9.08
C GLN A 337 17.80 2.42 -10.33
N MET A 338 17.13 1.28 -10.62
CA MET A 338 17.44 0.47 -11.79
C MET A 338 16.73 0.96 -13.06
N SER A 339 17.17 0.47 -14.21
CA SER A 339 16.57 0.70 -15.52
C SER A 339 15.17 0.12 -15.61
N ASP A 340 14.34 0.67 -16.48
CA ASP A 340 13.01 0.14 -16.77
C ASP A 340 13.08 -1.27 -17.33
N THR A 341 12.03 -2.04 -17.07
CA THR A 341 11.72 -3.23 -17.86
C THR A 341 11.21 -2.79 -19.21
N THR A 342 11.76 -3.34 -20.29
CA THR A 342 11.34 -3.03 -21.65
C THR A 342 11.05 -4.29 -22.45
N GLY A 343 10.19 -4.14 -23.45
CA GLY A 343 9.76 -5.23 -24.32
C GLY A 343 8.80 -4.74 -25.37
N THR A 344 7.99 -5.65 -25.87
CA THR A 344 6.96 -5.38 -26.88
C THR A 344 5.70 -6.12 -26.50
N THR A 345 4.57 -5.41 -26.53
CA THR A 345 3.23 -6.01 -26.43
C THR A 345 2.65 -6.14 -27.82
N LEU A 346 2.34 -7.36 -28.25
CA LEU A 346 1.66 -7.68 -29.47
C LEU A 346 0.18 -7.96 -29.15
N THR A 347 -0.72 -7.28 -29.85
CA THR A 347 -2.16 -7.53 -29.77
C THR A 347 -2.69 -7.93 -31.13
N LEU A 348 -3.27 -9.12 -31.20
CA LEU A 348 -3.93 -9.66 -32.39
C LEU A 348 -5.43 -9.55 -32.21
N LYS A 349 -6.12 -9.02 -33.25
CA LYS A 349 -7.57 -9.13 -33.38
C LYS A 349 -7.89 -9.96 -34.60
N MET A 350 -8.76 -10.91 -34.42
CA MET A 350 -9.18 -11.83 -35.48
C MET A 350 -10.68 -12.09 -35.38
N GLY A 351 -11.31 -12.42 -36.45
CA GLY A 351 -12.75 -12.66 -36.39
C GLY A 351 -13.29 -13.41 -37.59
N ALA A 352 -14.51 -13.84 -37.43
CA ALA A 352 -15.30 -14.50 -38.48
C ALA A 352 -16.79 -14.35 -38.17
N THR A 353 -17.61 -14.51 -39.22
CA THR A 353 -19.07 -14.62 -39.09
C THR A 353 -19.42 -16.07 -38.73
N SER A 354 -20.15 -16.26 -37.65
CA SER A 354 -20.65 -17.57 -37.24
C SER A 354 -21.69 -18.07 -38.24
N THR A 355 -21.77 -19.38 -38.42
CA THR A 355 -22.80 -20.04 -39.25
C THR A 355 -24.04 -20.37 -38.42
N GLY A 356 -25.17 -20.73 -39.09
CA GLY A 356 -26.39 -21.19 -38.43
C GLY A 356 -27.57 -20.23 -38.57
N THR A 357 -28.58 -20.39 -37.71
CA THR A 357 -29.88 -19.69 -37.82
C THR A 357 -29.82 -18.21 -37.41
N ASN A 358 -28.83 -17.81 -36.65
CA ASN A 358 -28.64 -16.41 -36.22
C ASN A 358 -27.15 -16.08 -36.29
N PRO A 359 -26.61 -15.88 -37.53
CA PRO A 359 -25.20 -15.59 -37.73
C PRO A 359 -24.83 -14.24 -37.10
N ALA A 360 -23.61 -14.13 -36.59
CA ALA A 360 -23.10 -12.92 -36.00
C ALA A 360 -21.62 -12.76 -36.33
N ASP A 361 -21.19 -11.53 -36.51
CA ASP A 361 -19.78 -11.20 -36.65
C ASP A 361 -19.10 -11.23 -35.29
N CYS A 362 -18.18 -12.17 -35.10
CA CYS A 362 -17.45 -12.39 -33.84
C CYS A 362 -15.99 -11.94 -33.98
N GLU A 363 -15.55 -11.06 -33.11
CA GLU A 363 -14.16 -10.64 -33.04
C GLU A 363 -13.51 -11.12 -31.73
N PHE A 364 -12.37 -11.80 -31.86
CA PHE A 364 -11.54 -12.31 -30.79
C PHE A 364 -10.28 -11.48 -30.68
N SER A 365 -9.74 -11.38 -29.46
CA SER A 365 -8.46 -10.72 -29.19
C SER A 365 -7.52 -11.64 -28.40
N ALA A 366 -6.25 -11.58 -28.72
CA ALA A 366 -5.18 -12.13 -27.94
C ALA A 366 -4.08 -11.07 -27.76
N SER A 367 -3.52 -10.96 -26.57
CA SER A 367 -2.42 -10.06 -26.28
C SER A 367 -1.31 -10.82 -25.54
N GLY A 368 -0.07 -10.54 -25.89
CA GLY A 368 1.09 -11.12 -25.26
C GLY A 368 2.24 -10.12 -25.19
N THR A 369 2.92 -10.09 -24.06
CA THR A 369 4.10 -9.23 -23.87
C THR A 369 5.36 -10.07 -23.87
N THR A 370 6.32 -9.68 -24.71
CA THR A 370 7.66 -10.25 -24.75
C THR A 370 8.63 -9.28 -24.10
N ILE A 371 9.25 -9.70 -22.98
CA ILE A 371 10.25 -8.90 -22.28
C ILE A 371 11.59 -9.08 -23.00
N SER A 372 12.13 -8.00 -23.54
CA SER A 372 13.46 -7.97 -24.17
C SER A 372 14.56 -7.62 -23.17
N PHE A 373 14.22 -6.85 -22.13
CA PHE A 373 15.15 -6.49 -21.05
C PHE A 373 14.41 -6.44 -19.72
N ALA A 374 14.86 -7.26 -18.77
CA ALA A 374 14.20 -7.41 -17.47
C ALA A 374 14.26 -6.13 -16.59
N GLY A 375 15.32 -5.32 -16.76
CA GLY A 375 15.50 -4.10 -15.98
C GLY A 375 15.41 -4.37 -14.47
N TYR A 376 14.68 -3.52 -13.75
CA TYR A 376 14.51 -3.64 -12.30
C TYR A 376 13.87 -4.97 -11.84
N ARG A 377 13.12 -5.66 -12.72
CA ARG A 377 12.51 -6.97 -12.38
C ARG A 377 13.57 -8.04 -12.06
N GLN A 378 14.83 -7.84 -12.46
CA GLN A 378 15.93 -8.71 -12.07
C GLN A 378 16.19 -8.71 -10.55
N ALA A 379 15.96 -7.58 -9.89
CA ALA A 379 16.16 -7.42 -8.45
C ALA A 379 14.86 -7.56 -7.66
N TYR A 380 13.73 -7.12 -8.21
CA TYR A 380 12.48 -7.01 -7.51
C TYR A 380 11.27 -7.20 -8.43
N GLN A 381 10.37 -8.08 -8.04
CA GLN A 381 9.07 -8.23 -8.69
C GLN A 381 7.97 -7.71 -7.76
N GLU A 382 7.01 -6.99 -8.33
CA GLU A 382 5.83 -6.52 -7.59
C GLU A 382 4.96 -7.68 -7.13
N SER A 383 4.09 -7.46 -6.12
CA SER A 383 3.07 -8.43 -5.77
C SER A 383 1.99 -8.51 -6.86
N GLU A 384 1.38 -9.66 -7.05
CA GLU A 384 0.43 -9.94 -8.14
C GLU A 384 -0.83 -9.05 -8.11
N ASP A 385 -1.21 -8.50 -6.94
CA ASP A 385 -2.36 -7.61 -6.81
C ASP A 385 -2.28 -6.32 -7.67
N ASP A 386 -1.06 -5.97 -8.12
CA ASP A 386 -0.79 -4.81 -8.97
C ASP A 386 -0.46 -5.18 -10.44
N ALA A 387 -0.48 -6.47 -10.79
CA ALA A 387 -0.18 -6.92 -12.15
C ALA A 387 -1.38 -6.67 -13.09
N ALA A 388 -1.20 -5.81 -14.07
CA ALA A 388 -2.17 -5.62 -15.14
C ALA A 388 -2.18 -6.83 -16.10
N GLU A 389 -3.27 -7.06 -16.84
CA GLU A 389 -3.32 -8.12 -17.87
C GLU A 389 -2.22 -7.96 -18.92
N GLU A 390 -1.79 -6.73 -19.17
CA GLU A 390 -0.68 -6.39 -20.10
C GLU A 390 0.69 -6.91 -19.61
N ASP A 391 0.80 -7.27 -18.33
CA ASP A 391 2.05 -7.82 -17.76
C ASP A 391 2.21 -9.33 -17.95
N LYS A 392 1.22 -10.01 -18.55
CA LYS A 392 1.30 -11.45 -18.84
C LYS A 392 2.29 -11.69 -19.96
N GLU A 393 3.36 -12.38 -19.64
CA GLU A 393 4.34 -12.84 -20.62
C GLU A 393 3.70 -13.96 -21.45
N ALA A 394 3.48 -13.70 -22.73
CA ALA A 394 2.99 -14.69 -23.70
C ALA A 394 3.62 -14.42 -25.05
N LEU A 395 4.06 -15.48 -25.69
CA LEU A 395 4.60 -15.42 -27.04
C LEU A 395 3.47 -15.68 -28.03
N LEU A 396 3.18 -14.70 -28.87
CA LEU A 396 2.27 -14.83 -30.00
C LEU A 396 3.01 -15.07 -31.31
N PRO A 397 2.46 -15.81 -32.27
CA PRO A 397 3.07 -16.01 -33.57
C PRO A 397 3.08 -14.72 -34.40
N ASP A 398 4.04 -14.61 -35.32
CA ASP A 398 4.10 -13.52 -36.31
C ASP A 398 3.04 -13.72 -37.38
N LEU A 399 1.87 -13.08 -37.19
CA LEU A 399 0.73 -13.14 -38.11
C LEU A 399 0.51 -11.77 -38.77
N LYS A 400 -0.01 -11.77 -39.99
CA LYS A 400 -0.32 -10.56 -40.72
C LYS A 400 -1.82 -10.42 -40.94
N VAL A 401 -2.28 -9.20 -41.18
CA VAL A 401 -3.67 -8.92 -41.53
C VAL A 401 -4.06 -9.71 -42.77
N GLY A 402 -5.17 -10.45 -42.68
CA GLY A 402 -5.67 -11.36 -43.70
C GLY A 402 -5.25 -12.81 -43.50
N ASP A 403 -4.30 -13.12 -42.65
CA ASP A 403 -3.92 -14.50 -42.37
C ASP A 403 -5.08 -15.26 -41.73
N GLY A 404 -5.22 -16.53 -42.16
CA GLY A 404 -6.23 -17.44 -41.61
C GLY A 404 -5.73 -18.15 -40.38
N VAL A 405 -6.50 -18.13 -39.30
CA VAL A 405 -6.20 -18.81 -38.05
C VAL A 405 -7.22 -19.90 -37.81
N THR A 406 -6.76 -21.15 -37.80
CA THR A 406 -7.60 -22.31 -37.53
C THR A 406 -7.82 -22.43 -36.00
N ILE A 407 -9.08 -22.61 -35.62
CA ILE A 407 -9.46 -22.90 -34.23
C ILE A 407 -9.24 -24.41 -33.99
N GLU A 408 -8.43 -24.74 -33.01
CA GLU A 408 -8.25 -26.14 -32.57
C GLU A 408 -9.39 -26.54 -31.60
N SER A 409 -9.71 -25.67 -30.67
CA SER A 409 -10.85 -25.85 -29.77
C SER A 409 -11.48 -24.53 -29.39
N LEU A 410 -12.82 -24.51 -29.34
CA LEU A 410 -13.60 -23.35 -28.90
C LEU A 410 -14.45 -23.77 -27.69
N LYS A 411 -14.36 -22.98 -26.62
CA LYS A 411 -15.08 -23.25 -25.36
C LYS A 411 -15.93 -22.05 -25.00
N SER A 412 -17.15 -22.31 -24.54
CA SER A 412 -17.92 -21.33 -23.78
C SER A 412 -17.50 -21.37 -22.32
N ILE A 413 -17.18 -20.22 -21.78
CA ILE A 413 -16.76 -20.08 -20.39
C ILE A 413 -17.85 -19.38 -19.60
N ALA A 414 -18.41 -20.08 -18.61
CA ALA A 414 -19.41 -19.52 -17.73
C ALA A 414 -18.75 -18.65 -16.65
N HIS A 415 -19.25 -17.45 -16.47
CA HIS A 415 -18.82 -16.52 -15.44
C HIS A 415 -20.00 -16.14 -14.54
N ARG A 416 -19.66 -15.85 -13.32
CA ARG A 416 -20.58 -15.27 -12.34
C ARG A 416 -19.91 -14.09 -11.66
N THR A 417 -20.57 -12.94 -11.64
CA THR A 417 -20.02 -11.79 -10.93
C THR A 417 -19.93 -12.09 -9.43
N THR A 418 -18.84 -11.65 -8.82
CA THR A 418 -18.59 -11.80 -7.39
C THR A 418 -18.67 -10.46 -6.71
N PRO A 419 -19.10 -10.42 -5.43
CA PRO A 419 -19.10 -9.18 -4.67
C PRO A 419 -17.66 -8.64 -4.55
N PRO A 420 -17.48 -7.33 -4.33
CA PRO A 420 -16.16 -6.74 -4.18
C PRO A 420 -15.37 -7.46 -3.09
N ALA A 421 -14.06 -7.61 -3.28
CA ALA A 421 -13.21 -8.29 -2.30
C ALA A 421 -13.23 -7.56 -0.96
N ARG A 422 -13.23 -8.34 0.15
CA ARG A 422 -13.02 -7.76 1.47
C ARG A 422 -11.65 -7.14 1.57
N TYR A 423 -11.50 -6.15 2.43
CA TYR A 423 -10.18 -5.65 2.75
C TYR A 423 -9.33 -6.73 3.42
N THR A 424 -8.04 -6.72 3.11
CA THR A 424 -6.96 -7.34 3.89
C THR A 424 -6.26 -6.23 4.68
N GLU A 425 -5.34 -6.55 5.60
CA GLU A 425 -4.54 -5.49 6.25
C GLU A 425 -3.81 -4.61 5.23
N PRO A 426 -3.08 -5.17 4.23
CA PRO A 426 -2.44 -4.38 3.18
C PRO A 426 -3.40 -3.43 2.44
N THR A 427 -4.53 -3.95 1.97
CA THR A 427 -5.49 -3.14 1.19
C THR A 427 -6.24 -2.12 2.04
N LEU A 428 -6.43 -2.38 3.34
CA LEU A 428 -6.99 -1.39 4.26
C LEU A 428 -5.99 -0.28 4.57
N VAL A 429 -4.70 -0.58 4.75
CA VAL A 429 -3.65 0.44 4.89
C VAL A 429 -3.60 1.32 3.66
N LYS A 430 -3.61 0.73 2.46
CA LYS A 430 -3.66 1.47 1.20
C LYS A 430 -4.87 2.40 1.13
N LYS A 431 -6.05 1.90 1.49
CA LYS A 431 -7.29 2.70 1.47
C LYS A 431 -7.27 3.84 2.49
N LEU A 432 -6.76 3.60 3.70
CA LEU A 432 -6.60 4.64 4.72
C LEU A 432 -5.66 5.76 4.25
N GLU A 433 -4.55 5.38 3.62
CA GLU A 433 -3.59 6.34 3.03
C GLU A 433 -4.23 7.16 1.89
N GLU A 434 -4.95 6.51 0.96
CA GLU A 434 -5.67 7.18 -0.13
C GLU A 434 -6.69 8.21 0.37
N GLU A 435 -7.37 7.91 1.48
CA GLU A 435 -8.33 8.80 2.12
C GLU A 435 -7.68 9.85 3.04
N GLY A 436 -6.36 9.82 3.23
CA GLY A 436 -5.64 10.72 4.14
C GLY A 436 -5.89 10.45 5.62
N ILE A 437 -6.38 9.25 5.96
CA ILE A 437 -6.77 8.85 7.30
C ILE A 437 -5.61 8.13 8.00
N GLY A 438 -5.11 8.73 9.08
CA GLY A 438 -3.94 8.21 9.80
C GLY A 438 -2.62 8.70 9.22
N ARG A 439 -1.52 8.25 9.83
CA ARG A 439 -0.14 8.62 9.49
C ARG A 439 0.77 7.40 9.74
N PRO A 440 2.03 7.42 9.31
CA PRO A 440 2.99 6.31 9.51
C PRO A 440 3.00 5.73 10.92
N SER A 441 2.88 6.58 11.95
CA SER A 441 2.86 6.14 13.35
C SER A 441 1.57 5.41 13.77
N THR A 442 0.48 5.48 12.99
CA THR A 442 -0.85 5.02 13.43
C THR A 442 -1.44 3.83 12.68
N TYR A 443 -1.06 3.55 11.43
CA TYR A 443 -1.67 2.47 10.63
C TYR A 443 -1.69 1.12 11.34
N ALA A 444 -0.54 0.64 11.81
CA ALA A 444 -0.45 -0.65 12.50
C ALA A 444 -1.26 -0.68 13.81
N SER A 445 -1.27 0.43 14.56
CA SER A 445 -2.01 0.54 15.82
C SER A 445 -3.52 0.56 15.62
N ILE A 446 -4.00 1.19 14.55
CA ILE A 446 -5.42 1.21 14.17
C ILE A 446 -5.88 -0.22 13.85
N LEU A 447 -5.15 -0.93 12.96
CA LEU A 447 -5.46 -2.31 12.61
C LEU A 447 -5.47 -3.23 13.83
N GLY A 448 -4.43 -3.15 14.67
CA GLY A 448 -4.36 -3.88 15.92
C GLY A 448 -5.55 -3.58 16.84
N THR A 449 -5.94 -2.32 16.95
CA THR A 449 -7.05 -1.89 17.82
C THR A 449 -8.40 -2.43 17.33
N ILE A 450 -8.72 -2.31 16.03
CA ILE A 450 -10.03 -2.77 15.53
C ILE A 450 -10.17 -4.29 15.62
N ILE A 451 -9.07 -5.03 15.51
CA ILE A 451 -9.04 -6.49 15.68
C ILE A 451 -9.14 -6.85 17.16
N ASN A 452 -8.28 -6.29 18.03
CA ASN A 452 -8.23 -6.61 19.46
C ASN A 452 -9.50 -6.23 20.21
N ARG A 453 -10.23 -5.20 19.75
CA ARG A 453 -11.52 -4.79 20.30
C ARG A 453 -12.70 -5.58 19.75
N GLY A 454 -12.45 -6.55 18.85
CA GLY A 454 -13.49 -7.41 18.30
C GLY A 454 -14.43 -6.72 17.31
N TYR A 455 -14.07 -5.57 16.77
CA TYR A 455 -14.83 -4.95 15.69
C TYR A 455 -14.66 -5.71 14.37
N VAL A 456 -13.46 -6.22 14.15
CA VAL A 456 -13.09 -6.94 12.96
C VAL A 456 -12.38 -8.23 13.36
N TRP A 457 -12.65 -9.31 12.66
CA TRP A 457 -11.94 -10.57 12.79
C TRP A 457 -11.39 -11.03 11.44
N LYS A 458 -10.40 -11.92 11.45
CA LYS A 458 -9.77 -12.41 10.25
C LYS A 458 -10.38 -13.74 9.80
N LYS A 459 -10.69 -13.83 8.48
CA LYS A 459 -10.98 -15.10 7.80
C LYS A 459 -9.91 -15.30 6.71
N GLY A 460 -8.89 -16.05 7.03
CA GLY A 460 -7.66 -16.05 6.23
C GLY A 460 -7.01 -14.65 6.29
N GLN A 461 -6.82 -14.02 5.14
CA GLN A 461 -6.31 -12.64 5.06
C GLN A 461 -7.44 -11.59 5.10
N ALA A 462 -8.68 -12.00 4.86
CA ALA A 462 -9.81 -11.09 4.78
C ALA A 462 -10.24 -10.55 6.15
N LEU A 463 -10.48 -9.25 6.22
CA LEU A 463 -11.03 -8.55 7.37
C LEU A 463 -12.56 -8.58 7.29
N VAL A 464 -13.19 -9.18 8.29
CA VAL A 464 -14.65 -9.37 8.36
C VAL A 464 -15.20 -8.57 9.53
N PRO A 465 -16.16 -7.66 9.34
CA PRO A 465 -16.75 -6.90 10.44
C PRO A 465 -17.65 -7.79 11.29
N SER A 466 -17.60 -7.56 12.59
CA SER A 466 -18.55 -8.18 13.55
C SER A 466 -19.89 -7.44 13.56
N TRP A 467 -20.95 -8.06 14.07
CA TRP A 467 -22.24 -7.39 14.27
C TRP A 467 -22.12 -6.13 15.16
N THR A 468 -21.19 -6.16 16.11
CA THR A 468 -20.88 -4.99 16.94
C THR A 468 -20.36 -3.83 16.10
N ALA A 469 -19.53 -4.10 15.08
CA ALA A 469 -19.03 -3.06 14.17
C ALA A 469 -20.17 -2.39 13.40
N PHE A 470 -21.13 -3.17 12.87
CA PHE A 470 -22.32 -2.60 12.21
C PHE A 470 -23.11 -1.71 13.15
N ALA A 471 -23.39 -2.17 14.38
CA ALA A 471 -24.13 -1.38 15.36
C ALA A 471 -23.41 -0.07 15.71
N VAL A 472 -22.09 -0.12 15.91
CA VAL A 472 -21.28 1.06 16.23
C VAL A 472 -21.23 2.03 15.06
N VAL A 473 -20.95 1.55 13.84
CA VAL A 473 -20.88 2.40 12.65
C VAL A 473 -22.24 3.07 12.38
N ARG A 474 -23.35 2.33 12.49
CA ARG A 474 -24.68 2.88 12.32
C ARG A 474 -24.98 3.99 13.35
N LEU A 475 -24.73 3.72 14.64
CA LEU A 475 -24.91 4.71 15.69
C LEU A 475 -24.08 5.98 15.43
N LEU A 476 -22.82 5.81 15.04
CA LEU A 476 -21.95 6.95 14.77
C LEU A 476 -22.36 7.70 13.51
N LYS A 477 -22.77 7.02 12.43
CA LYS A 477 -23.27 7.65 11.20
C LYS A 477 -24.58 8.43 11.45
N ASP A 478 -25.48 7.91 12.27
CA ASP A 478 -26.78 8.53 12.51
C ASP A 478 -26.71 9.73 13.47
N HIS A 479 -25.78 9.73 14.44
CA HIS A 479 -25.74 10.72 15.52
C HIS A 479 -24.46 11.55 15.60
N PHE A 480 -23.37 11.11 14.95
CA PHE A 480 -22.05 11.73 14.99
C PHE A 480 -21.42 11.77 13.59
N THR A 481 -22.22 12.14 12.59
CA THR A 481 -21.86 12.07 11.17
C THR A 481 -20.49 12.69 10.86
N THR A 482 -20.24 13.90 11.39
CA THR A 482 -18.96 14.60 11.19
C THR A 482 -17.77 13.83 11.78
N LEU A 483 -17.95 13.20 12.94
CA LEU A 483 -16.86 12.52 13.65
C LEU A 483 -16.39 11.21 12.97
N VAL A 484 -17.16 10.67 12.04
CA VAL A 484 -16.83 9.48 11.25
C VAL A 484 -16.70 9.78 9.76
N ASP A 485 -16.73 11.05 9.39
CA ASP A 485 -16.52 11.50 8.02
C ASP A 485 -15.05 11.40 7.63
N TYR A 486 -14.81 10.86 6.44
CA TYR A 486 -13.44 10.64 5.96
C TYR A 486 -12.70 11.96 5.71
N LYS A 487 -13.40 12.94 5.08
CA LYS A 487 -12.79 14.24 4.78
C LYS A 487 -12.50 15.03 6.06
N PHE A 488 -13.41 15.00 7.03
CA PHE A 488 -13.17 15.62 8.32
C PHE A 488 -11.92 15.05 9.00
N THR A 489 -11.80 13.72 9.01
CA THR A 489 -10.63 13.05 9.61
C THR A 489 -9.34 13.43 8.87
N ALA A 490 -9.35 13.44 7.54
CA ALA A 490 -8.21 13.86 6.72
C ALA A 490 -7.83 15.32 6.98
N THR A 491 -8.83 16.22 7.03
CA THR A 491 -8.60 17.65 7.33
C THR A 491 -7.94 17.85 8.69
N VAL A 492 -8.39 17.12 9.72
CA VAL A 492 -7.76 17.20 11.06
C VAL A 492 -6.31 16.69 11.03
N GLU A 493 -5.99 15.64 10.23
CA GLU A 493 -4.60 15.21 10.05
C GLU A 493 -3.76 16.26 9.32
N GLU A 494 -4.32 16.93 8.28
CA GLU A 494 -3.66 18.04 7.59
C GLU A 494 -3.41 19.22 8.54
N GLU A 495 -4.39 19.59 9.36
CA GLU A 495 -4.23 20.65 10.37
C GLU A 495 -3.14 20.36 11.40
N LEU A 496 -3.01 19.09 11.83
CA LEU A 496 -1.93 18.67 12.71
C LEU A 496 -0.55 18.77 12.03
N ASP A 497 -0.48 18.47 10.72
CA ASP A 497 0.75 18.66 9.96
C ASP A 497 1.09 20.15 9.78
N GLU A 498 0.10 21.01 9.54
CA GLU A 498 0.27 22.48 9.51
C GLU A 498 0.81 23.07 10.84
N ILE A 499 0.38 22.50 11.99
CA ILE A 499 0.93 22.87 13.31
C ILE A 499 2.40 22.44 13.38
N ALA A 500 2.75 21.23 12.95
CA ALA A 500 4.11 20.71 12.94
C ALA A 500 5.05 21.58 12.07
N GLU A 501 4.54 22.13 10.97
CA GLU A 501 5.28 23.04 10.09
C GLU A 501 5.29 24.50 10.62
N GLY A 502 4.47 24.83 11.62
CA GLY A 502 4.30 26.17 12.17
C GLY A 502 3.48 27.10 11.30
N LYS A 503 2.69 26.56 10.39
CA LYS A 503 1.70 27.30 9.56
C LYS A 503 0.42 27.60 10.34
N ARG A 504 0.18 26.86 11.42
CA ARG A 504 -0.99 27.01 12.29
C ARG A 504 -0.57 26.95 13.76
N GLU A 505 -1.20 27.75 14.60
CA GLU A 505 -1.00 27.73 16.05
C GLU A 505 -1.98 26.80 16.74
N ILE A 506 -1.52 26.10 17.77
CA ILE A 506 -2.37 25.32 18.68
C ILE A 506 -3.38 26.25 19.37
N GLY A 507 -4.66 25.85 19.41
CA GLY A 507 -5.74 26.66 20.00
C GLY A 507 -6.62 27.41 18.99
N ARG A 508 -6.27 27.45 17.71
CA ARG A 508 -7.13 27.91 16.62
C ARG A 508 -7.88 26.78 15.90
N ALA A 509 -7.60 25.51 16.23
CA ALA A 509 -8.41 24.41 15.79
C ALA A 509 -9.76 24.45 16.56
N HIS A 510 -10.74 25.12 15.98
CA HIS A 510 -12.10 25.09 16.51
C HIS A 510 -12.66 23.69 16.31
N VAL A 511 -13.11 23.12 17.41
CA VAL A 511 -13.90 21.90 17.48
C VAL A 511 -15.24 22.11 16.77
#